data_6a81675ee89e1148c982e8fa600cd603
#
_entry.id   6a81675ee89e1148c982e8fa600cd603
#
_cell.length_a   1.000
_cell.length_b   1.000
_cell.length_c   1.000
_cell.angle_alpha   90.00
_cell.angle_beta   90.00
_cell.angle_gamma   90.00
#
_symmetry.space_group_name_H-M   'P 1'
#
loop_
_entity.id
_entity.type
_entity.pdbx_description
1 polymer ?
#
loop_
_entity_poly.entity_id
_entity_poly.type
_entity_poly.pdbx_seq_one_letter_code
_entity_poly.pdbx_strand_id
1 'polypeptide(L)'
;MKKMIAMLLALVMALSLAACGEKANDGNNDTDNDTAKTELVLGTSADYAPFEFMYPDDSGEMVYGGIDVSVAKYIADEMGLTLQVENMGFDYLLTSLDKGDFDIVLAAMEATPERLENADFSDPYYTDVPPAILVKADKADQYKTLADFNGKSVGAQTATTKLDMVNEMEGVTPVALQSVLDLVNELVYDKVDAILVDGGVAKEYAASNPDLVIADASAELGEATPYCVAVAKGDPKGLL
;
A
#
# COMPACT_ATOMS: atom_id res chain seq x y z
N MET A 1 -11.67 61.58 16.19
CA MET A 1 -11.69 60.22 15.67
C MET A 1 -11.07 59.18 16.63
N LYS A 2 -9.89 59.40 17.20
CA LYS A 2 -9.24 58.41 18.15
C LYS A 2 -10.01 58.14 19.45
N LYS A 3 -10.76 59.09 19.98
CA LYS A 3 -11.56 58.93 21.19
C LYS A 3 -12.89 58.21 21.02
N MET A 4 -13.46 58.23 19.82
CA MET A 4 -14.66 57.47 19.49
C MET A 4 -14.38 55.97 19.25
N ILE A 5 -13.21 55.61 18.72
CA ILE A 5 -12.81 54.23 18.51
C ILE A 5 -12.54 53.52 19.83
N ALA A 6 -11.96 54.24 20.82
CA ALA A 6 -11.73 53.68 22.17
C ALA A 6 -13.05 53.37 22.91
N MET A 7 -14.11 54.16 22.69
CA MET A 7 -15.39 53.98 23.33
C MET A 7 -16.20 52.82 22.72
N LEU A 8 -16.03 52.55 21.41
CA LEU A 8 -16.65 51.39 20.73
C LEU A 8 -16.00 50.08 21.14
N LEU A 9 -14.68 50.03 21.37
CA LEU A 9 -13.97 48.86 21.81
C LEU A 9 -14.32 48.47 23.26
N ALA A 10 -14.58 49.47 24.15
CA ALA A 10 -15.01 49.23 25.51
C ALA A 10 -16.44 48.68 25.62
N LEU A 11 -17.33 49.02 24.67
CA LEU A 11 -18.69 48.54 24.64
C LEU A 11 -18.82 47.09 24.19
N VAL A 12 -17.91 46.63 23.33
CA VAL A 12 -17.89 45.23 22.84
C VAL A 12 -17.37 44.27 23.94
N MET A 13 -16.47 44.73 24.82
CA MET A 13 -16.00 43.91 25.93
C MET A 13 -16.98 43.80 27.13
N ALA A 14 -17.95 44.69 27.20
CA ALA A 14 -18.97 44.65 28.30
C ALA A 14 -20.15 43.68 27.99
N LEU A 15 -20.32 43.25 26.77
CA LEU A 15 -21.38 42.33 26.38
C LEU A 15 -21.00 40.83 26.45
N SER A 16 -19.72 40.50 26.71
CA SER A 16 -19.23 39.12 26.78
C SER A 16 -19.26 38.53 28.23
N LEU A 17 -19.72 39.27 29.27
CA LEU A 17 -19.75 38.83 30.66
C LEU A 17 -21.15 38.52 31.21
N ALA A 18 -22.19 38.50 30.39
CA ALA A 18 -23.57 38.28 30.85
C ALA A 18 -24.14 36.89 30.52
N ALA A 19 -23.29 35.90 30.23
CA ALA A 19 -23.72 34.54 29.93
C ALA A 19 -23.05 33.50 30.87
N CYS A 20 -23.08 33.76 32.20
CA CYS A 20 -22.81 32.74 33.21
C CYS A 20 -23.79 32.96 34.36
N GLY A 21 -24.88 32.22 34.34
CA GLY A 21 -25.90 32.19 35.38
C GLY A 21 -26.76 30.95 35.28
N GLU A 22 -26.25 29.85 35.84
CA GLU A 22 -26.94 28.85 36.66
C GLU A 22 -28.24 28.19 36.14
N LYS A 23 -28.12 26.89 35.79
CA LYS A 23 -28.89 25.83 36.49
C LYS A 23 -28.30 24.47 36.16
N ALA A 24 -27.84 23.78 37.21
CA ALA A 24 -27.67 22.35 37.17
C ALA A 24 -28.99 21.69 36.76
N ASN A 25 -28.93 20.87 35.73
CA ASN A 25 -29.87 19.78 35.55
C ASN A 25 -29.10 18.58 35.05
N ASP A 26 -29.02 17.58 35.92
CA ASP A 26 -28.60 16.24 35.60
C ASP A 26 -29.41 15.74 34.39
N GLY A 27 -28.73 15.40 33.34
CA GLY A 27 -29.31 14.78 32.16
C GLY A 27 -28.16 14.36 31.26
N ASN A 28 -27.64 13.18 31.54
CA ASN A 28 -26.80 12.43 30.64
C ASN A 28 -27.45 12.43 29.24
N ASN A 29 -26.95 13.25 28.37
CA ASN A 29 -27.12 13.08 26.91
C ASN A 29 -25.75 13.05 26.31
N ASP A 30 -25.09 11.92 26.48
CA ASP A 30 -24.14 11.43 25.47
C ASP A 30 -24.99 11.21 24.20
N THR A 31 -25.19 12.28 23.43
CA THR A 31 -25.43 12.11 22.02
C THR A 31 -24.09 11.70 21.42
N ASP A 32 -23.82 10.40 21.47
CA ASP A 32 -23.00 9.77 20.48
C ASP A 32 -23.56 10.22 19.12
N ASN A 33 -22.87 11.18 18.53
CA ASN A 33 -23.07 11.53 17.15
C ASN A 33 -22.43 10.40 16.33
N ASP A 34 -23.04 9.21 16.41
CA ASP A 34 -22.74 8.05 15.58
C ASP A 34 -23.22 8.42 14.16
N THR A 35 -22.43 9.27 13.51
CA THR A 35 -22.54 9.42 12.07
C THR A 35 -22.13 8.08 11.51
N ALA A 36 -23.12 7.30 11.08
CA ALA A 36 -22.89 6.02 10.43
C ALA A 36 -21.75 6.18 9.41
N LYS A 37 -20.74 5.35 9.52
CA LYS A 37 -19.60 5.36 8.60
C LYS A 37 -20.14 5.16 7.18
N THR A 38 -19.73 6.03 6.26
CA THR A 38 -20.20 6.02 4.86
C THR A 38 -19.12 5.59 3.87
N GLU A 39 -17.88 5.46 4.36
CA GLU A 39 -16.72 5.17 3.52
C GLU A 39 -15.91 4.00 4.09
N LEU A 40 -15.33 3.19 3.21
CA LEU A 40 -14.28 2.21 3.50
C LEU A 40 -12.97 2.76 2.94
N VAL A 41 -11.98 2.97 3.80
CA VAL A 41 -10.68 3.51 3.38
C VAL A 41 -9.70 2.36 3.15
N LEU A 42 -9.26 2.21 1.90
CA LEU A 42 -8.23 1.27 1.47
C LEU A 42 -6.86 1.94 1.49
N GLY A 43 -5.89 1.36 2.21
CA GLY A 43 -4.47 1.64 2.04
C GLY A 43 -3.86 0.70 1.01
N THR A 44 -3.10 1.23 0.04
CA THR A 44 -2.48 0.45 -1.03
C THR A 44 -1.17 1.08 -1.51
N SER A 45 -0.39 0.38 -2.36
CA SER A 45 0.86 0.89 -2.95
C SER A 45 0.78 0.76 -4.48
N ALA A 46 0.15 1.76 -5.13
CA ALA A 46 -0.39 1.66 -6.48
C ALA A 46 0.66 1.85 -7.59
N ASP A 47 1.71 1.05 -7.57
CA ASP A 47 2.73 0.89 -8.62
C ASP A 47 3.01 -0.61 -8.94
N TYR A 48 2.06 -1.51 -8.62
CA TYR A 48 2.25 -2.95 -8.62
C TYR A 48 1.21 -3.69 -9.51
N ALA A 49 1.16 -3.32 -10.79
CA ALA A 49 0.26 -4.01 -11.75
C ALA A 49 0.58 -5.53 -11.86
N PRO A 50 -0.43 -6.41 -11.92
CA PRO A 50 -1.87 -6.14 -12.13
C PRO A 50 -2.69 -5.98 -10.84
N PHE A 51 -2.06 -5.92 -9.67
CA PHE A 51 -2.76 -5.91 -8.38
C PHE A 51 -3.30 -4.53 -8.01
N GLU A 52 -2.46 -3.50 -7.98
CA GLU A 52 -2.82 -2.13 -7.69
C GLU A 52 -1.96 -1.16 -8.52
N PHE A 53 -2.61 -0.30 -9.27
CA PHE A 53 -1.95 0.66 -10.14
C PHE A 53 -2.85 1.85 -10.48
N MET A 54 -2.24 2.90 -10.98
CA MET A 54 -2.96 4.06 -11.50
C MET A 54 -2.96 4.05 -13.02
N TYR A 55 -4.11 4.42 -13.60
CA TYR A 55 -4.26 4.55 -15.04
C TYR A 55 -5.19 5.73 -15.38
N PRO A 56 -5.06 6.37 -16.56
CA PRO A 56 -5.99 7.41 -16.98
C PRO A 56 -7.32 6.80 -17.41
N ASP A 57 -8.43 7.35 -16.92
CA ASP A 57 -9.77 7.04 -17.39
C ASP A 57 -10.06 7.69 -18.75
N ASP A 58 -11.29 7.54 -19.24
CA ASP A 58 -11.74 8.12 -20.52
C ASP A 58 -11.69 9.67 -20.56
N SER A 59 -11.67 10.33 -19.41
CA SER A 59 -11.49 11.78 -19.27
C SER A 59 -10.03 12.20 -19.19
N GLY A 60 -9.13 11.27 -18.98
CA GLY A 60 -7.70 11.49 -18.72
C GLY A 60 -7.37 11.74 -17.25
N GLU A 61 -8.33 11.56 -16.34
CA GLU A 61 -8.10 11.61 -14.91
C GLU A 61 -7.45 10.30 -14.44
N MET A 62 -6.44 10.40 -13.56
CA MET A 62 -5.77 9.23 -12.99
C MET A 62 -6.66 8.58 -11.94
N VAL A 63 -6.99 7.32 -12.16
CA VAL A 63 -7.82 6.50 -11.26
C VAL A 63 -7.08 5.24 -10.84
N TYR A 64 -7.52 4.67 -9.72
CA TYR A 64 -6.96 3.42 -9.19
C TYR A 64 -7.66 2.21 -9.81
N GLY A 65 -6.88 1.18 -10.12
CA GLY A 65 -7.36 -0.09 -10.64
C GLY A 65 -6.49 -1.25 -10.23
N GLY A 66 -6.90 -2.44 -10.66
CA GLY A 66 -6.21 -3.68 -10.35
C GLY A 66 -7.08 -4.67 -9.57
N ILE A 67 -6.52 -5.84 -9.31
CA ILE A 67 -7.20 -6.92 -8.58
C ILE A 67 -7.57 -6.45 -7.18
N ASP A 68 -6.63 -5.86 -6.45
CA ASP A 68 -6.76 -5.43 -5.06
C ASP A 68 -7.80 -4.32 -4.90
N VAL A 69 -7.75 -3.32 -5.78
CA VAL A 69 -8.76 -2.25 -5.80
C VAL A 69 -10.16 -2.80 -6.12
N SER A 70 -10.25 -3.81 -7.00
CA SER A 70 -11.52 -4.46 -7.36
C SER A 70 -12.09 -5.27 -6.19
N VAL A 71 -11.23 -5.99 -5.44
CA VAL A 71 -11.63 -6.71 -4.22
C VAL A 71 -12.08 -5.74 -3.14
N ALA A 72 -11.32 -4.65 -2.90
CA ALA A 72 -11.70 -3.62 -1.93
C ALA A 72 -13.04 -2.95 -2.29
N LYS A 73 -13.25 -2.68 -3.59
CA LYS A 73 -14.52 -2.13 -4.06
C LYS A 73 -15.68 -3.10 -3.82
N TYR A 74 -15.49 -4.39 -4.09
CA TYR A 74 -16.50 -5.41 -3.80
C TYR A 74 -16.84 -5.45 -2.31
N ILE A 75 -15.84 -5.40 -1.42
CA ILE A 75 -16.04 -5.36 0.03
C ILE A 75 -16.86 -4.10 0.42
N ALA A 76 -16.47 -2.92 -0.08
CA ALA A 76 -17.19 -1.68 0.20
C ALA A 76 -18.66 -1.74 -0.26
N ASP A 77 -18.91 -2.25 -1.48
CA ASP A 77 -20.27 -2.38 -2.04
C ASP A 77 -21.13 -3.34 -1.17
N GLU A 78 -20.59 -4.49 -0.72
CA GLU A 78 -21.30 -5.43 0.16
C GLU A 78 -21.60 -4.84 1.55
N MET A 79 -20.74 -3.94 2.03
CA MET A 79 -20.95 -3.21 3.28
C MET A 79 -21.87 -1.99 3.14
N GLY A 80 -22.27 -1.63 1.92
CA GLY A 80 -23.04 -0.41 1.63
C GLY A 80 -22.25 0.88 1.83
N LEU A 81 -20.90 0.82 1.68
CA LEU A 81 -19.98 1.93 1.85
C LEU A 81 -19.42 2.40 0.49
N THR A 82 -18.90 3.63 0.44
CA THR A 82 -18.11 4.12 -0.69
C THR A 82 -16.64 3.80 -0.46
N LEU A 83 -15.94 3.25 -1.47
CA LEU A 83 -14.50 3.03 -1.37
C LEU A 83 -13.75 4.35 -1.53
N GLN A 84 -12.87 4.65 -0.58
CA GLN A 84 -11.83 5.66 -0.69
C GLN A 84 -10.47 4.96 -0.77
N VAL A 85 -9.58 5.40 -1.67
CA VAL A 85 -8.26 4.79 -1.85
C VAL A 85 -7.18 5.78 -1.44
N GLU A 86 -6.32 5.36 -0.51
CA GLU A 86 -5.16 6.08 -0.04
C GLU A 86 -3.89 5.34 -0.51
N ASN A 87 -3.06 6.02 -1.32
CA ASN A 87 -1.85 5.46 -1.90
C ASN A 87 -0.60 5.95 -1.17
N MET A 88 0.26 5.01 -0.77
CA MET A 88 1.56 5.32 -0.16
C MET A 88 2.58 4.21 -0.40
N GLY A 89 3.83 4.41 0.03
CA GLY A 89 4.86 3.39 -0.05
C GLY A 89 4.48 2.14 0.77
N PHE A 90 4.76 0.97 0.22
CA PHE A 90 4.41 -0.33 0.80
C PHE A 90 4.90 -0.49 2.25
N ASP A 91 6.10 0.00 2.54
CA ASP A 91 6.75 -0.05 3.86
C ASP A 91 6.02 0.74 4.96
N TYR A 92 5.11 1.65 4.61
CA TYR A 92 4.32 2.44 5.57
C TYR A 92 2.92 1.89 5.81
N LEU A 93 2.42 0.98 4.97
CA LEU A 93 1.02 0.54 4.99
C LEU A 93 0.56 0.00 6.34
N LEU A 94 1.27 -0.98 6.91
CA LEU A 94 0.85 -1.58 8.20
C LEU A 94 0.98 -0.60 9.37
N THR A 95 1.99 0.29 9.32
CA THR A 95 2.13 1.33 10.36
C THR A 95 1.00 2.35 10.31
N SER A 96 0.54 2.74 9.12
CA SER A 96 -0.60 3.66 8.95
C SER A 96 -1.93 2.97 9.25
N LEU A 97 -2.05 1.67 8.95
CA LEU A 97 -3.20 0.86 9.36
C LEU A 97 -3.35 0.83 10.89
N ASP A 98 -2.26 0.60 11.64
CA ASP A 98 -2.25 0.59 13.11
C ASP A 98 -2.64 1.96 13.70
N LYS A 99 -2.26 3.06 13.04
CA LYS A 99 -2.68 4.42 13.43
C LYS A 99 -4.14 4.72 13.14
N GLY A 100 -4.80 3.90 12.31
CA GLY A 100 -6.18 4.09 11.91
C GLY A 100 -6.37 5.03 10.71
N ASP A 101 -5.30 5.30 9.95
CA ASP A 101 -5.36 6.09 8.72
C ASP A 101 -6.18 5.36 7.64
N PHE A 102 -6.25 4.01 7.71
CA PHE A 102 -7.02 3.12 6.84
C PHE A 102 -7.98 2.24 7.64
N ASP A 103 -8.89 1.60 6.92
CA ASP A 103 -9.72 0.51 7.46
C ASP A 103 -9.13 -0.85 7.14
N ILE A 104 -8.70 -0.99 5.88
CA ILE A 104 -8.14 -2.22 5.32
C ILE A 104 -6.90 -1.88 4.49
N VAL A 105 -6.02 -2.87 4.32
CA VAL A 105 -4.90 -2.81 3.38
C VAL A 105 -5.00 -4.00 2.43
N LEU A 106 -4.95 -3.71 1.13
CA LEU A 106 -4.72 -4.67 0.04
C LEU A 106 -3.57 -4.10 -0.81
N ALA A 107 -2.50 -4.87 -0.95
CA ALA A 107 -1.28 -4.49 -1.66
C ALA A 107 -0.45 -5.74 -2.02
N ALA A 108 -1.09 -6.76 -2.61
CA ALA A 108 -0.50 -8.09 -2.86
C ALA A 108 0.22 -8.62 -1.61
N MET A 109 -0.34 -8.38 -0.42
CA MET A 109 0.32 -8.58 0.86
C MET A 109 0.14 -9.99 1.41
N GLU A 110 1.25 -10.66 1.71
CA GLU A 110 1.24 -11.96 2.39
C GLU A 110 1.14 -11.80 3.90
N ALA A 111 0.43 -12.72 4.58
CA ALA A 111 0.34 -12.79 6.04
C ALA A 111 1.56 -13.51 6.63
N THR A 112 2.72 -12.85 6.64
CA THR A 112 3.94 -13.40 7.24
C THR A 112 3.87 -13.42 8.77
N PRO A 113 4.64 -14.31 9.46
CA PRO A 113 4.70 -14.31 10.93
C PRO A 113 5.04 -12.94 11.54
N GLU A 114 5.95 -12.18 10.91
CA GLU A 114 6.33 -10.85 11.36
C GLU A 114 5.17 -9.85 11.22
N ARG A 115 4.45 -9.87 10.09
CA ARG A 115 3.30 -9.00 9.86
C ARG A 115 2.13 -9.32 10.78
N LEU A 116 1.94 -10.61 11.10
CA LEU A 116 0.93 -11.09 12.05
C LEU A 116 1.14 -10.58 13.49
N GLU A 117 2.33 -10.11 13.85
CA GLU A 117 2.55 -9.46 15.14
C GLU A 117 1.86 -8.09 15.22
N ASN A 118 1.72 -7.40 14.08
CA ASN A 118 1.28 -6.00 14.00
C ASN A 118 -0.09 -5.80 13.34
N ALA A 119 -0.61 -6.80 12.63
CA ALA A 119 -1.91 -6.75 11.96
C ALA A 119 -2.61 -8.10 12.04
N ASP A 120 -3.93 -8.12 11.80
CA ASP A 120 -4.67 -9.34 11.56
C ASP A 120 -5.01 -9.45 10.07
N PHE A 121 -5.19 -10.67 9.59
CA PHE A 121 -5.35 -10.95 8.17
C PHE A 121 -6.55 -11.84 7.91
N SER A 122 -7.22 -11.61 6.79
CA SER A 122 -8.29 -12.47 6.29
C SER A 122 -7.76 -13.83 5.83
N ASP A 123 -8.68 -14.74 5.51
CA ASP A 123 -8.36 -15.83 4.59
C ASP A 123 -7.84 -15.27 3.27
N PRO A 124 -7.01 -16.04 2.52
CA PRO A 124 -6.47 -15.57 1.24
C PRO A 124 -7.56 -15.24 0.22
N TYR A 125 -7.43 -14.08 -0.45
CA TYR A 125 -8.30 -13.73 -1.57
C TYR A 125 -7.68 -14.06 -2.94
N TYR A 126 -6.35 -14.22 -3.01
CA TYR A 126 -5.63 -14.50 -4.25
C TYR A 126 -4.37 -15.33 -3.99
N THR A 127 -4.00 -16.17 -4.94
CA THR A 127 -2.69 -16.85 -5.00
C THR A 127 -2.11 -16.62 -6.38
N ASP A 128 -0.96 -15.95 -6.42
CA ASP A 128 -0.26 -15.65 -7.67
C ASP A 128 0.52 -16.87 -8.20
N VAL A 129 1.16 -16.70 -9.34
CA VAL A 129 2.21 -17.60 -9.81
C VAL A 129 3.50 -17.34 -9.02
N PRO A 130 4.46 -18.31 -9.00
CA PRO A 130 5.72 -18.13 -8.28
C PRO A 130 6.43 -16.81 -8.55
N PRO A 131 7.16 -16.26 -7.57
CA PRO A 131 7.95 -15.04 -7.76
C PRO A 131 8.95 -15.20 -8.90
N ALA A 132 9.36 -14.09 -9.51
CA ALA A 132 10.21 -14.12 -10.68
C ALA A 132 11.26 -13.02 -10.69
N ILE A 133 12.38 -13.31 -11.33
CA ILE A 133 13.45 -12.36 -11.53
C ILE A 133 13.35 -11.81 -12.96
N LEU A 134 13.19 -10.49 -13.06
CA LEU A 134 13.27 -9.76 -14.32
C LEU A 134 14.72 -9.37 -14.61
N VAL A 135 15.13 -9.58 -15.83
CA VAL A 135 16.44 -9.20 -16.39
C VAL A 135 16.27 -8.54 -17.75
N LYS A 136 17.29 -7.89 -18.24
CA LYS A 136 17.30 -7.40 -19.64
C LYS A 136 17.34 -8.55 -20.62
N ALA A 137 16.55 -8.47 -21.70
CA ALA A 137 16.40 -9.52 -22.70
C ALA A 137 17.74 -9.90 -23.38
N ASP A 138 18.60 -8.91 -23.62
CA ASP A 138 19.92 -9.10 -24.20
C ASP A 138 20.93 -9.80 -23.27
N LYS A 139 20.61 -9.92 -21.96
CA LYS A 139 21.43 -10.59 -20.95
C LYS A 139 20.81 -11.88 -20.40
N ALA A 140 19.63 -12.28 -20.87
CA ALA A 140 18.87 -13.42 -20.33
C ALA A 140 19.66 -14.73 -20.31
N ASP A 141 20.49 -14.97 -21.32
CA ASP A 141 21.31 -16.18 -21.40
C ASP A 141 22.38 -16.30 -20.29
N GLN A 142 22.65 -15.24 -19.54
CA GLN A 142 23.61 -15.21 -18.43
C GLN A 142 22.99 -15.67 -17.12
N TYR A 143 21.64 -15.80 -17.01
CA TYR A 143 20.91 -16.00 -15.76
C TYR A 143 20.02 -17.25 -15.82
N LYS A 144 20.64 -18.42 -15.81
CA LYS A 144 19.95 -19.72 -15.89
C LYS A 144 19.64 -20.33 -14.55
N THR A 145 20.45 -20.00 -13.52
CA THR A 145 20.34 -20.45 -12.13
C THR A 145 20.51 -19.30 -11.17
N LEU A 146 20.08 -19.44 -9.91
CA LEU A 146 20.32 -18.41 -8.87
C LEU A 146 21.81 -18.15 -8.65
N ALA A 147 22.68 -19.14 -8.82
CA ALA A 147 24.12 -18.98 -8.68
C ALA A 147 24.74 -18.00 -9.70
N ASP A 148 24.08 -17.76 -10.84
CA ASP A 148 24.57 -16.84 -11.87
C ASP A 148 24.46 -15.37 -11.42
N PHE A 149 23.72 -15.09 -10.33
CA PHE A 149 23.64 -13.77 -9.72
C PHE A 149 24.75 -13.47 -8.73
N ASN A 150 25.67 -14.41 -8.46
CA ASN A 150 26.83 -14.15 -7.59
C ASN A 150 27.66 -12.97 -8.16
N GLY A 151 27.92 -11.97 -7.31
CA GLY A 151 28.59 -10.73 -7.69
C GLY A 151 27.72 -9.71 -8.44
N LYS A 152 26.40 -9.98 -8.57
CA LYS A 152 25.43 -9.10 -9.23
C LYS A 152 24.63 -8.26 -8.24
N SER A 153 24.01 -7.20 -8.74
CA SER A 153 23.06 -6.40 -8.00
C SER A 153 21.62 -6.83 -8.35
N VAL A 154 20.82 -7.14 -7.32
CA VAL A 154 19.41 -7.52 -7.50
C VAL A 154 18.54 -6.59 -6.67
N GLY A 155 17.58 -5.93 -7.35
CA GLY A 155 16.64 -5.02 -6.73
C GLY A 155 15.39 -5.74 -6.24
N ALA A 156 14.81 -5.26 -5.13
CA ALA A 156 13.47 -5.61 -4.67
C ALA A 156 12.85 -4.45 -3.89
N GLN A 157 11.52 -4.45 -3.78
CA GLN A 157 10.82 -3.39 -3.05
C GLN A 157 11.06 -3.53 -1.55
N THR A 158 11.27 -2.39 -0.88
CA THR A 158 11.51 -2.32 0.57
C THR A 158 10.36 -2.96 1.37
N ALA A 159 10.70 -3.66 2.46
CA ALA A 159 9.78 -4.34 3.37
C ALA A 159 8.92 -5.45 2.74
N THR A 160 9.40 -6.04 1.63
CA THR A 160 8.73 -7.18 0.98
C THR A 160 9.47 -8.49 1.24
N THR A 161 8.75 -9.60 1.16
CA THR A 161 9.32 -10.96 1.17
C THR A 161 10.30 -11.17 0.00
N LYS A 162 10.15 -10.43 -1.10
CA LYS A 162 11.07 -10.46 -2.24
C LYS A 162 12.43 -9.87 -1.90
N LEU A 163 12.46 -8.81 -1.09
CA LEU A 163 13.72 -8.27 -0.58
C LEU A 163 14.40 -9.27 0.38
N ASP A 164 13.62 -9.96 1.20
CA ASP A 164 14.17 -11.01 2.09
C ASP A 164 14.78 -12.13 1.27
N MET A 165 14.11 -12.59 0.20
CA MET A 165 14.65 -13.58 -0.73
C MET A 165 15.95 -13.10 -1.39
N VAL A 166 16.04 -11.84 -1.82
CA VAL A 166 17.28 -11.26 -2.38
C VAL A 166 18.40 -11.23 -1.37
N ASN A 167 18.09 -10.90 -0.10
CA ASN A 167 19.08 -10.89 0.98
C ASN A 167 19.65 -12.28 1.29
N GLU A 168 18.91 -13.35 0.98
CA GLU A 168 19.32 -14.75 1.16
C GLU A 168 20.14 -15.28 -0.03
N MET A 169 20.14 -14.59 -1.19
CA MET A 169 20.90 -15.03 -2.36
C MET A 169 22.41 -14.87 -2.16
N GLU A 170 23.16 -15.95 -2.37
CA GLU A 170 24.60 -15.98 -2.14
C GLU A 170 25.37 -15.03 -3.05
N GLY A 171 26.16 -14.13 -2.45
CA GLY A 171 27.04 -13.21 -3.18
C GLY A 171 26.34 -12.09 -3.95
N VAL A 172 25.04 -11.93 -3.80
CA VAL A 172 24.25 -10.85 -4.39
C VAL A 172 24.43 -9.55 -3.59
N THR A 173 24.41 -8.42 -4.27
CA THR A 173 24.31 -7.10 -3.66
C THR A 173 22.84 -6.65 -3.72
N PRO A 174 22.08 -6.64 -2.60
CA PRO A 174 20.70 -6.22 -2.59
C PRO A 174 20.57 -4.71 -2.85
N VAL A 175 19.55 -4.33 -3.63
CA VAL A 175 19.16 -2.93 -3.87
C VAL A 175 17.69 -2.77 -3.48
N ALA A 176 17.42 -2.05 -2.38
CA ALA A 176 16.08 -1.82 -1.88
C ALA A 176 15.58 -0.44 -2.31
N LEU A 177 14.45 -0.37 -3.00
CA LEU A 177 13.75 0.88 -3.34
C LEU A 177 12.28 0.80 -2.92
N GLN A 178 11.66 1.94 -2.65
CA GLN A 178 10.25 1.98 -2.25
C GLN A 178 9.30 1.71 -3.41
N SER A 179 9.66 2.17 -4.62
CA SER A 179 8.84 2.05 -5.82
C SER A 179 9.35 0.92 -6.73
N VAL A 180 8.44 0.06 -7.18
CA VAL A 180 8.73 -0.97 -8.18
C VAL A 180 9.01 -0.33 -9.54
N LEU A 181 8.35 0.77 -9.87
CA LEU A 181 8.62 1.51 -11.10
C LEU A 181 10.06 2.04 -11.15
N ASP A 182 10.57 2.51 -9.99
CA ASP A 182 11.97 2.95 -9.89
C ASP A 182 12.94 1.78 -10.04
N LEU A 183 12.62 0.60 -9.48
CA LEU A 183 13.40 -0.63 -9.67
C LEU A 183 13.48 -1.02 -11.14
N VAL A 184 12.35 -0.97 -11.85
CA VAL A 184 12.30 -1.25 -13.30
C VAL A 184 13.14 -0.24 -14.08
N ASN A 185 13.09 1.04 -13.73
CA ASN A 185 13.95 2.07 -14.33
C ASN A 185 15.44 1.78 -14.08
N GLU A 186 15.82 1.42 -12.84
CA GLU A 186 17.20 1.07 -12.52
C GLU A 186 17.68 -0.13 -13.34
N LEU A 187 16.82 -1.14 -13.58
CA LEU A 187 17.11 -2.29 -14.43
C LEU A 187 17.28 -1.89 -15.91
N VAL A 188 16.36 -1.10 -16.45
CA VAL A 188 16.39 -0.63 -17.85
C VAL A 188 17.66 0.18 -18.13
N TYR A 189 18.09 1.00 -17.18
CA TYR A 189 19.28 1.85 -17.30
C TYR A 189 20.58 1.19 -16.81
N ASP A 190 20.62 -0.15 -16.64
CA ASP A 190 21.80 -0.92 -16.24
C ASP A 190 22.40 -0.49 -14.88
N LYS A 191 21.56 0.03 -13.95
CA LYS A 191 21.99 0.39 -12.60
C LYS A 191 21.92 -0.80 -11.63
N VAL A 192 21.01 -1.74 -11.90
CA VAL A 192 20.93 -3.05 -11.31
C VAL A 192 20.97 -4.13 -12.38
N ASP A 193 21.44 -5.32 -12.05
CA ASP A 193 21.53 -6.44 -12.99
C ASP A 193 20.18 -7.15 -13.17
N ALA A 194 19.35 -7.14 -12.12
CA ALA A 194 18.05 -7.80 -12.07
C ALA A 194 17.13 -7.17 -11.02
N ILE A 195 15.83 -7.48 -11.08
CA ILE A 195 14.87 -7.21 -10.00
C ILE A 195 14.04 -8.45 -9.71
N LEU A 196 13.72 -8.69 -8.42
CA LEU A 196 12.86 -9.77 -7.97
C LEU A 196 11.52 -9.19 -7.54
N VAL A 197 10.44 -9.69 -8.15
CA VAL A 197 9.05 -9.27 -7.90
C VAL A 197 8.12 -10.48 -7.91
N ASP A 198 6.84 -10.29 -7.58
CA ASP A 198 5.83 -11.33 -7.76
C ASP A 198 5.67 -11.72 -9.22
N GLY A 199 5.28 -12.96 -9.47
CA GLY A 199 5.29 -13.51 -10.82
C GLY A 199 4.27 -12.87 -11.76
N GLY A 200 3.11 -12.44 -11.24
CA GLY A 200 2.12 -11.66 -11.99
C GLY A 200 2.69 -10.32 -12.43
N VAL A 201 3.38 -9.63 -11.54
CA VAL A 201 4.04 -8.35 -11.81
C VAL A 201 5.16 -8.52 -12.85
N ALA A 202 6.00 -9.55 -12.69
CA ALA A 202 7.05 -9.84 -13.66
C ALA A 202 6.49 -10.08 -15.07
N LYS A 203 5.38 -10.82 -15.19
CA LYS A 203 4.69 -11.07 -16.46
C LYS A 203 4.18 -9.79 -17.10
N GLU A 204 3.58 -8.90 -16.28
CA GLU A 204 3.05 -7.63 -16.78
C GLU A 204 4.17 -6.73 -17.31
N TYR A 205 5.29 -6.60 -16.59
CA TYR A 205 6.43 -5.83 -17.07
C TYR A 205 7.09 -6.44 -18.30
N ALA A 206 7.25 -7.77 -18.38
CA ALA A 206 7.80 -8.43 -19.55
C ALA A 206 6.87 -8.33 -20.78
N ALA A 207 5.55 -8.27 -20.57
CA ALA A 207 4.58 -8.10 -21.66
C ALA A 207 4.55 -6.65 -22.18
N SER A 208 4.70 -5.67 -21.30
CA SER A 208 4.64 -4.24 -21.63
C SER A 208 5.99 -3.66 -22.09
N ASN A 209 7.11 -4.30 -21.75
CA ASN A 209 8.45 -3.87 -22.10
C ASN A 209 9.26 -5.01 -22.78
N PRO A 210 9.44 -4.98 -24.11
CA PRO A 210 10.13 -6.03 -24.85
C PRO A 210 11.63 -6.15 -24.51
N ASP A 211 12.22 -5.16 -23.84
CA ASP A 211 13.61 -5.21 -23.40
C ASP A 211 13.79 -5.98 -22.07
N LEU A 212 12.68 -6.41 -21.45
CA LEU A 212 12.68 -7.16 -20.19
C LEU A 212 12.13 -8.57 -20.40
N VAL A 213 12.72 -9.53 -19.71
CA VAL A 213 12.26 -10.93 -19.70
C VAL A 213 12.41 -11.54 -18.32
N ILE A 214 11.64 -12.58 -18.04
CA ILE A 214 11.81 -13.40 -16.84
C ILE A 214 13.00 -14.34 -17.06
N ALA A 215 13.95 -14.32 -16.11
CA ALA A 215 15.11 -15.19 -16.13
C ALA A 215 14.72 -16.65 -15.84
N ASP A 216 15.39 -17.62 -16.49
CA ASP A 216 15.19 -19.05 -16.24
C ASP A 216 15.46 -19.43 -14.78
N ALA A 217 16.41 -18.75 -14.12
CA ALA A 217 16.72 -18.89 -12.70
C ALA A 217 15.50 -18.73 -11.77
N SER A 218 14.43 -18.06 -12.22
CA SER A 218 13.19 -17.90 -11.45
C SER A 218 12.55 -19.24 -11.05
N ALA A 219 12.80 -20.29 -11.80
CA ALA A 219 12.30 -21.64 -11.50
C ALA A 219 12.85 -22.21 -10.16
N GLU A 220 13.89 -21.61 -9.59
CA GLU A 220 14.50 -22.03 -8.33
C GLU A 220 13.96 -21.25 -7.11
N LEU A 221 13.08 -20.25 -7.30
CA LEU A 221 12.59 -19.36 -6.21
C LEU A 221 11.49 -19.97 -5.34
N GLY A 222 10.91 -21.10 -5.73
CA GLY A 222 9.84 -21.78 -4.97
C GLY A 222 8.45 -21.31 -5.34
N GLU A 223 7.49 -21.57 -4.44
CA GLU A 223 6.07 -21.33 -4.67
C GLU A 223 5.64 -19.91 -4.26
N ALA A 224 4.49 -19.46 -4.81
CA ALA A 224 3.87 -18.21 -4.40
C ALA A 224 3.22 -18.33 -3.01
N THR A 225 3.30 -17.27 -2.23
CA THR A 225 2.55 -17.12 -0.98
C THR A 225 1.23 -16.39 -1.26
N PRO A 226 0.10 -16.86 -0.69
CA PRO A 226 -1.20 -16.23 -0.91
C PRO A 226 -1.29 -14.80 -0.33
N TYR A 227 -2.11 -13.96 -0.96
CA TYR A 227 -2.38 -12.59 -0.50
C TYR A 227 -3.65 -12.52 0.32
N CYS A 228 -3.62 -11.71 1.37
CA CYS A 228 -4.68 -11.53 2.34
C CYS A 228 -5.00 -10.04 2.53
N VAL A 229 -6.22 -9.74 2.94
CA VAL A 229 -6.60 -8.39 3.40
C VAL A 229 -6.05 -8.20 4.80
N ALA A 230 -5.35 -7.10 5.06
CA ALA A 230 -4.91 -6.75 6.40
C ALA A 230 -5.86 -5.75 7.06
N VAL A 231 -6.12 -5.96 8.36
CA VAL A 231 -6.82 -5.03 9.25
C VAL A 231 -5.96 -4.73 10.47
N ALA A 232 -6.29 -3.65 11.20
CA ALA A 232 -5.58 -3.29 12.41
C ALA A 232 -5.62 -4.46 13.43
N LYS A 233 -4.55 -4.60 14.21
CA LYS A 233 -4.40 -5.69 15.19
C LYS A 233 -5.55 -5.72 16.18
N GLY A 234 -6.13 -6.91 16.39
CA GLY A 234 -7.32 -7.13 17.22
C GLY A 234 -8.64 -6.81 16.54
N ASP A 235 -8.61 -6.47 15.25
CA ASP A 235 -9.77 -6.11 14.42
C ASP A 235 -10.80 -5.21 15.16
N PRO A 236 -10.39 -4.01 15.60
CA PRO A 236 -11.24 -3.16 16.43
C PRO A 236 -12.52 -2.69 15.71
N LYS A 237 -12.57 -2.87 14.38
CA LYS A 237 -13.72 -2.47 13.55
C LYS A 237 -14.61 -3.66 13.15
N GLY A 238 -14.20 -4.90 13.49
CA GLY A 238 -14.96 -6.10 13.16
C GLY A 238 -15.11 -6.35 11.66
N LEU A 239 -14.01 -6.23 10.91
CA LEU A 239 -13.97 -6.30 9.45
C LEU A 239 -13.61 -7.70 8.92
N LEU A 240 -13.08 -8.60 9.78
CA LEU A 240 -12.73 -9.99 9.46
C LEU A 240 -13.81 -10.97 9.86
#